data_9818f41d9c72178eadffca5ec2de264b
#
_entry.id   9818f41d9c72178eadffca5ec2de264b
#
_cell.length_a   1.000
_cell.length_b   1.000
_cell.length_c   1.000
_cell.angle_alpha   90.00
_cell.angle_beta   90.00
_cell.angle_gamma   90.00
#
_symmetry.space_group_name_H-M   'P 1'
#
loop_
_entity.id
_entity.type
_entity.pdbx_description
1 polymer ?
#
loop_
_entity_poly.entity_id
_entity_poly.type
_entity_poly.pdbx_seq_one_letter_code
_entity_poly.pdbx_strand_id
1 'polypeptide(L)'
;MLVVDLGGQYSQLIARRVREARVYSELVGHGSSAAELRGKNPVALILSGGPASVYAEHAPQVDPGIYELGVPVLGICYGMQLMAQDLGGRVERAGGEFGKTAFRLRGALGEGLPEDQTGWMSHRDSVTAAPHGAEVTAGSDATPIAAFEAPGRNLYGVQFHPEVVHTPHGQEVLKNFLYGVAGARPTWTPAAVIEEQVERIRVQVGKERVLCALSGGVDSAVAALLVHKAVGDQLTCVFVDHGLLRKDEAAQVVETFEGHFHVPLVHVDAADRFLSKLESVTEPEQKRQIVGEEFIRVFEEEAERLGQTRFLVQGTLYSDVIESGGTEGVAAKIKSHHNVGGLPDDMKMELVEPLRSLFKDEVRRVGEELGLPDAMVWRHPFPGPGLAIRIIGDVTRERLAILRDADAILLEEVRRAGLYRELWQCFAVLPAIRSVGVQGDERTYGYPIVIRAVTSEDAMTADWARLPYDLLEAISSRIVNEIPGVNRVALDLTSKPPATIEWE
;
A
#
# COMPACT_ATOMS: atom_id res chain seq x y z
N MET A 1 8.26 2.27 -18.58
CA MET A 1 8.29 0.80 -18.50
C MET A 1 6.87 0.29 -18.39
N LEU A 2 6.47 -0.70 -19.19
CA LEU A 2 5.18 -1.38 -18.99
C LEU A 2 5.44 -2.79 -18.44
N VAL A 3 4.65 -3.17 -17.43
CA VAL A 3 4.64 -4.52 -16.87
C VAL A 3 3.33 -5.17 -17.32
N VAL A 4 3.42 -6.18 -18.16
CA VAL A 4 2.26 -6.95 -18.65
C VAL A 4 1.91 -7.99 -17.60
N ASP A 5 0.70 -7.85 -17.06
CA ASP A 5 0.18 -8.74 -16.02
C ASP A 5 -0.40 -10.01 -16.65
N LEU A 6 0.26 -11.13 -16.42
CA LEU A 6 -0.13 -12.47 -16.87
C LEU A 6 -0.91 -13.24 -15.77
N GLY A 7 -1.43 -12.53 -14.77
CA GLY A 7 -2.23 -13.12 -13.68
C GLY A 7 -1.39 -13.74 -12.56
N GLY A 8 -0.12 -13.45 -12.50
CA GLY A 8 0.78 -13.88 -11.42
C GLY A 8 0.64 -13.01 -10.16
N GLN A 9 0.95 -13.58 -9.00
CA GLN A 9 0.86 -12.89 -7.71
C GLN A 9 1.83 -11.71 -7.56
N TYR A 10 2.89 -11.65 -8.38
CA TYR A 10 4.01 -10.70 -8.21
C TYR A 10 4.04 -9.57 -9.24
N SER A 11 3.02 -9.42 -10.10
CA SER A 11 3.00 -8.37 -11.13
C SER A 11 3.12 -6.96 -10.54
N GLN A 12 2.41 -6.68 -9.44
CA GLN A 12 2.53 -5.41 -8.71
C GLN A 12 3.91 -5.25 -8.08
N LEU A 13 4.49 -6.33 -7.55
CA LEU A 13 5.82 -6.31 -6.96
C LEU A 13 6.90 -6.00 -8.02
N ILE A 14 6.79 -6.56 -9.22
CA ILE A 14 7.67 -6.22 -10.36
C ILE A 14 7.60 -4.72 -10.64
N ALA A 15 6.39 -4.16 -10.76
CA ALA A 15 6.20 -2.73 -10.99
C ALA A 15 6.84 -1.87 -9.88
N ARG A 16 6.69 -2.26 -8.61
CA ARG A 16 7.33 -1.58 -7.48
C ARG A 16 8.86 -1.66 -7.55
N ARG A 17 9.45 -2.83 -7.85
CA ARG A 17 10.91 -3.00 -8.00
C ARG A 17 11.49 -2.13 -9.11
N VAL A 18 10.77 -1.97 -10.21
CA VAL A 18 11.14 -1.04 -11.28
C VAL A 18 11.15 0.41 -10.77
N ARG A 19 10.16 0.82 -9.97
CA ARG A 19 10.08 2.16 -9.38
C ARG A 19 11.12 2.40 -8.28
N GLU A 20 11.46 1.37 -7.51
CA GLU A 20 12.59 1.43 -6.58
C GLU A 20 13.92 1.70 -7.31
N ALA A 21 14.05 1.24 -8.56
CA ALA A 21 15.13 1.62 -9.47
C ALA A 21 14.91 3.00 -10.13
N ARG A 22 14.01 3.86 -9.59
CA ARG A 22 13.71 5.21 -10.09
C ARG A 22 13.28 5.26 -11.57
N VAL A 23 12.66 4.21 -12.06
CA VAL A 23 12.08 4.14 -13.41
C VAL A 23 10.56 4.03 -13.26
N TYR A 24 9.82 4.93 -13.92
CA TYR A 24 8.35 4.85 -13.92
C TYR A 24 7.88 3.54 -14.54
N SER A 25 6.91 2.89 -13.92
CA SER A 25 6.29 1.68 -14.42
C SER A 25 4.77 1.74 -14.32
N GLU A 26 4.09 1.09 -15.25
CA GLU A 26 2.64 0.95 -15.30
C GLU A 26 2.28 -0.51 -15.56
N LEU A 27 1.27 -1.02 -14.84
CA LEU A 27 0.69 -2.33 -15.09
C LEU A 27 -0.31 -2.26 -16.22
N VAL A 28 -0.24 -3.21 -17.15
CA VAL A 28 -1.17 -3.37 -18.27
C VAL A 28 -1.65 -4.82 -18.34
N GLY A 29 -2.90 -5.03 -18.71
CA GLY A 29 -3.44 -6.38 -18.86
C GLY A 29 -2.82 -7.13 -20.05
N HIS A 30 -2.73 -8.46 -19.96
CA HIS A 30 -2.18 -9.31 -21.03
C HIS A 30 -2.98 -9.26 -22.34
N GLY A 31 -4.26 -8.86 -22.27
CA GLY A 31 -5.11 -8.66 -23.47
C GLY A 31 -4.83 -7.36 -24.22
N SER A 32 -3.91 -6.51 -23.76
CA SER A 32 -3.56 -5.27 -24.47
C SER A 32 -2.88 -5.56 -25.78
N SER A 33 -3.33 -4.94 -26.86
CA SER A 33 -2.74 -5.08 -28.19
C SER A 33 -1.37 -4.40 -28.29
N ALA A 34 -0.52 -4.86 -29.19
CA ALA A 34 0.76 -4.22 -29.48
C ALA A 34 0.62 -2.76 -29.90
N ALA A 35 -0.50 -2.39 -30.56
CA ALA A 35 -0.79 -1.02 -30.94
C ALA A 35 -1.08 -0.13 -29.72
N GLU A 36 -1.86 -0.60 -28.77
CA GLU A 36 -2.15 0.11 -27.50
C GLU A 36 -0.86 0.29 -26.68
N LEU A 37 -0.03 -0.76 -26.57
CA LEU A 37 1.24 -0.67 -25.85
C LEU A 37 2.20 0.31 -26.54
N ARG A 38 2.27 0.32 -27.86
CA ARG A 38 3.07 1.29 -28.64
C ARG A 38 2.60 2.72 -28.39
N GLY A 39 1.29 2.94 -28.27
CA GLY A 39 0.69 4.26 -27.98
C GLY A 39 1.15 4.85 -26.64
N LYS A 40 1.56 4.00 -25.69
CA LYS A 40 2.14 4.42 -24.40
C LYS A 40 3.63 4.72 -24.46
N ASN A 41 4.27 4.55 -25.61
CA ASN A 41 5.69 4.83 -25.87
C ASN A 41 6.64 4.22 -24.81
N PRO A 42 6.59 2.90 -24.57
CA PRO A 42 7.40 2.26 -23.55
C PRO A 42 8.89 2.22 -23.94
N VAL A 43 9.76 2.36 -22.94
CA VAL A 43 11.21 2.13 -23.11
C VAL A 43 11.53 0.64 -23.20
N ALA A 44 10.76 -0.19 -22.49
CA ALA A 44 10.83 -1.64 -22.52
C ALA A 44 9.55 -2.26 -21.90
N LEU A 45 9.38 -3.58 -22.08
CA LEU A 45 8.30 -4.38 -21.51
C LEU A 45 8.87 -5.40 -20.51
N ILE A 46 8.09 -5.71 -19.47
CA ILE A 46 8.34 -6.88 -18.61
C ILE A 46 7.08 -7.74 -18.62
N LEU A 47 7.20 -9.00 -19.00
CA LEU A 47 6.15 -10.01 -18.92
C LEU A 47 6.23 -10.69 -17.56
N SER A 48 5.17 -10.61 -16.75
CA SER A 48 5.18 -11.14 -15.38
C SER A 48 5.15 -12.66 -15.31
N GLY A 49 5.22 -13.20 -14.10
CA GLY A 49 4.82 -14.57 -13.82
C GLY A 49 3.32 -14.80 -14.07
N GLY A 50 2.89 -16.05 -14.11
CA GLY A 50 1.50 -16.44 -14.34
C GLY A 50 1.11 -17.68 -13.51
N PRO A 51 -0.19 -17.96 -13.34
CA PRO A 51 -0.68 -19.02 -12.46
C PRO A 51 -0.70 -20.41 -13.08
N ALA A 52 -0.51 -20.52 -14.40
CA ALA A 52 -0.78 -21.74 -15.18
C ALA A 52 0.42 -22.17 -16.03
N SER A 53 0.30 -23.32 -16.66
CA SER A 53 1.19 -23.73 -17.76
C SER A 53 0.85 -22.98 -19.03
N VAL A 54 1.86 -22.58 -19.81
CA VAL A 54 1.66 -21.85 -21.09
C VAL A 54 0.82 -22.60 -22.14
N TYR A 55 0.70 -23.91 -22.01
CA TYR A 55 -0.11 -24.79 -22.86
C TYR A 55 -1.43 -25.22 -22.21
N ALA A 56 -1.81 -24.65 -21.06
CA ALA A 56 -3.10 -24.93 -20.45
C ALA A 56 -4.22 -24.26 -21.24
N GLU A 57 -5.43 -24.85 -21.20
CA GLU A 57 -6.62 -24.22 -21.76
C GLU A 57 -6.89 -22.91 -21.01
N HIS A 58 -7.12 -21.82 -21.76
CA HIS A 58 -7.29 -20.45 -21.23
C HIS A 58 -6.03 -19.86 -20.53
N ALA A 59 -4.83 -20.37 -20.81
CA ALA A 59 -3.60 -19.76 -20.33
C ALA A 59 -3.49 -18.29 -20.84
N PRO A 60 -3.05 -17.34 -19.99
CA PRO A 60 -2.88 -15.95 -20.42
C PRO A 60 -1.91 -15.87 -21.60
N GLN A 61 -2.33 -15.20 -22.66
CA GLN A 61 -1.55 -14.97 -23.86
C GLN A 61 -1.31 -13.49 -24.06
N VAL A 62 -0.35 -13.13 -24.87
CA VAL A 62 -0.09 -11.76 -25.29
C VAL A 62 -0.25 -11.62 -26.81
N ASP A 63 -0.49 -10.41 -27.30
CA ASP A 63 -0.40 -10.13 -28.74
C ASP A 63 1.04 -10.38 -29.22
N PRO A 64 1.30 -11.32 -30.14
CA PRO A 64 2.65 -11.60 -30.63
C PRO A 64 3.38 -10.38 -31.19
N GLY A 65 2.66 -9.36 -31.64
CA GLY A 65 3.23 -8.10 -32.12
C GLY A 65 4.03 -7.33 -31.06
N ILE A 66 3.91 -7.68 -29.75
CA ILE A 66 4.71 -7.06 -28.70
C ILE A 66 6.21 -7.31 -28.86
N TYR A 67 6.58 -8.49 -29.40
CA TYR A 67 7.99 -8.84 -29.66
C TYR A 67 8.58 -8.08 -30.85
N GLU A 68 7.75 -7.40 -31.64
CA GLU A 68 8.12 -6.59 -32.81
C GLU A 68 8.03 -5.08 -32.55
N LEU A 69 7.80 -4.66 -31.31
CA LEU A 69 7.70 -3.25 -30.95
C LEU A 69 9.05 -2.49 -31.07
N GLY A 70 10.16 -3.23 -31.18
CA GLY A 70 11.50 -2.66 -31.26
C GLY A 70 12.10 -2.22 -29.93
N VAL A 71 11.42 -2.53 -28.81
CA VAL A 71 11.89 -2.24 -27.46
C VAL A 71 12.29 -3.55 -26.76
N PRO A 72 13.21 -3.51 -25.76
CA PRO A 72 13.57 -4.69 -25.00
C PRO A 72 12.37 -5.30 -24.24
N VAL A 73 12.31 -6.64 -24.22
CA VAL A 73 11.28 -7.42 -23.50
C VAL A 73 11.98 -8.39 -22.54
N LEU A 74 11.64 -8.31 -21.27
CA LEU A 74 12.06 -9.26 -20.23
C LEU A 74 10.89 -10.16 -19.85
N GLY A 75 11.00 -11.47 -20.03
CA GLY A 75 10.06 -12.45 -19.48
C GLY A 75 10.52 -12.98 -18.13
N ILE A 76 9.64 -12.99 -17.14
CA ILE A 76 9.90 -13.52 -15.79
C ILE A 76 9.03 -14.78 -15.60
N CYS A 77 9.64 -15.91 -15.27
CA CYS A 77 8.99 -17.19 -14.98
C CYS A 77 8.00 -17.58 -16.11
N TYR A 78 6.71 -17.46 -15.92
CA TYR A 78 5.71 -17.72 -16.96
C TYR A 78 5.93 -16.84 -18.21
N GLY A 79 6.26 -15.56 -18.04
CA GLY A 79 6.54 -14.65 -19.15
C GLY A 79 7.74 -15.08 -20.00
N MET A 80 8.78 -15.66 -19.38
CA MET A 80 9.90 -16.29 -20.11
C MET A 80 9.45 -17.53 -20.88
N GLN A 81 8.61 -18.37 -20.27
CA GLN A 81 8.09 -19.58 -20.90
C GLN A 81 7.18 -19.25 -22.08
N LEU A 82 6.27 -18.27 -21.92
CA LEU A 82 5.40 -17.79 -22.99
C LEU A 82 6.21 -17.26 -24.17
N MET A 83 7.20 -16.40 -23.88
CA MET A 83 8.13 -15.87 -24.90
C MET A 83 8.88 -17.00 -25.63
N ALA A 84 9.37 -18.00 -24.89
CA ALA A 84 10.05 -19.13 -25.48
C ALA A 84 9.14 -19.91 -26.45
N GLN A 85 7.92 -20.20 -26.04
CA GLN A 85 6.93 -20.90 -26.86
C GLN A 85 6.54 -20.12 -28.12
N ASP A 86 6.21 -18.83 -27.98
CA ASP A 86 5.79 -17.96 -29.08
C ASP A 86 6.86 -17.80 -30.15
N LEU A 87 8.15 -17.92 -29.76
CA LEU A 87 9.29 -17.64 -30.61
C LEU A 87 10.05 -18.91 -31.09
N GLY A 88 9.38 -20.07 -31.02
CA GLY A 88 9.85 -21.31 -31.58
C GLY A 88 10.79 -22.13 -30.67
N GLY A 89 10.85 -21.78 -29.39
CA GLY A 89 11.45 -22.62 -28.35
C GLY A 89 10.49 -23.73 -27.91
N ARG A 90 10.80 -24.38 -26.80
CA ARG A 90 9.98 -25.45 -26.22
C ARG A 90 9.88 -25.35 -24.72
N VAL A 91 8.66 -25.52 -24.20
CA VAL A 91 8.34 -25.58 -22.77
C VAL A 91 7.74 -26.94 -22.45
N GLU A 92 8.26 -27.63 -21.47
CA GLU A 92 7.81 -28.96 -21.07
C GLU A 92 7.74 -29.08 -19.55
N ARG A 93 6.94 -30.02 -19.08
CA ARG A 93 6.89 -30.40 -17.68
C ARG A 93 8.11 -31.23 -17.32
N ALA A 94 9.18 -30.57 -16.91
CA ALA A 94 10.48 -31.19 -16.64
C ALA A 94 10.95 -30.88 -15.20
N GLY A 95 10.36 -31.58 -14.22
CA GLY A 95 10.85 -31.60 -12.85
C GLY A 95 10.36 -30.49 -11.92
N GLY A 96 10.33 -29.25 -12.32
CA GLY A 96 9.92 -28.10 -11.50
C GLY A 96 10.86 -27.79 -10.32
N GLU A 97 10.98 -26.53 -9.93
CA GLU A 97 11.76 -26.08 -8.79
C GLU A 97 10.93 -25.13 -7.92
N PHE A 98 11.05 -25.28 -6.59
CA PHE A 98 10.30 -24.51 -5.62
C PHE A 98 11.22 -24.04 -4.49
N GLY A 99 11.25 -22.74 -4.24
CA GLY A 99 12.06 -22.14 -3.19
C GLY A 99 13.43 -21.66 -3.67
N LYS A 100 14.38 -21.59 -2.75
CA LYS A 100 15.75 -21.12 -3.02
C LYS A 100 16.52 -22.15 -3.82
N THR A 101 16.97 -21.78 -5.01
CA THR A 101 17.73 -22.62 -5.92
C THR A 101 19.03 -21.94 -6.30
N ALA A 102 20.12 -22.71 -6.32
CA ALA A 102 21.42 -22.25 -6.80
C ALA A 102 21.50 -22.40 -8.34
N PHE A 103 22.03 -21.39 -9.01
CA PHE A 103 22.25 -21.39 -10.45
C PHE A 103 23.43 -20.48 -10.83
N ARG A 104 23.91 -20.60 -12.05
CA ARG A 104 24.91 -19.67 -12.60
C ARG A 104 24.24 -18.72 -13.55
N LEU A 105 24.57 -17.42 -13.43
CA LEU A 105 24.05 -16.36 -14.31
C LEU A 105 25.20 -15.63 -14.99
N ARG A 106 25.09 -15.48 -16.30
CA ARG A 106 26.03 -14.76 -17.18
C ARG A 106 25.20 -13.81 -18.06
N GLY A 107 25.88 -13.16 -19.00
CA GLY A 107 25.26 -12.29 -19.98
C GLY A 107 24.96 -10.88 -19.41
N ALA A 108 24.17 -10.12 -20.14
CA ALA A 108 23.86 -8.74 -19.81
C ALA A 108 23.10 -8.61 -18.48
N LEU A 109 22.20 -9.55 -18.18
CA LEU A 109 21.45 -9.55 -16.92
C LEU A 109 22.33 -9.86 -15.70
N GLY A 110 23.42 -10.60 -15.89
CA GLY A 110 24.41 -10.94 -14.85
C GLY A 110 25.59 -9.99 -14.75
N GLU A 111 25.64 -8.92 -15.53
CA GLU A 111 26.79 -8.02 -15.57
C GLU A 111 27.11 -7.44 -14.19
N GLY A 112 28.38 -7.54 -13.78
CA GLY A 112 28.86 -7.05 -12.49
C GLY A 112 28.44 -7.88 -11.26
N LEU A 113 27.72 -8.99 -11.47
CA LEU A 113 27.30 -9.90 -10.39
C LEU A 113 28.22 -11.13 -10.30
N PRO A 114 28.31 -11.80 -9.14
CA PRO A 114 28.91 -13.13 -9.06
C PRO A 114 28.20 -14.10 -10.01
N GLU A 115 28.94 -14.99 -10.69
CA GLU A 115 28.29 -15.99 -11.54
C GLU A 115 27.42 -16.96 -10.75
N ASP A 116 27.90 -17.39 -9.57
CA ASP A 116 27.13 -18.28 -8.69
C ASP A 116 26.05 -17.46 -7.95
N GLN A 117 24.81 -17.75 -8.24
CA GLN A 117 23.64 -17.05 -7.74
C GLN A 117 22.73 -17.98 -6.93
N THR A 118 21.90 -17.38 -6.10
CA THR A 118 20.74 -18.04 -5.48
C THR A 118 19.51 -17.20 -5.81
N GLY A 119 18.46 -17.83 -6.32
CA GLY A 119 17.20 -17.16 -6.62
C GLY A 119 16.00 -17.98 -6.21
N TRP A 120 14.86 -17.33 -6.19
CA TRP A 120 13.58 -17.96 -5.89
C TRP A 120 12.99 -18.56 -7.15
N MET A 121 12.79 -19.86 -7.15
CA MET A 121 12.10 -20.60 -8.19
C MET A 121 10.70 -20.97 -7.72
N SER A 122 9.73 -20.92 -8.62
CA SER A 122 8.34 -21.35 -8.35
C SER A 122 7.67 -21.76 -9.66
N HIS A 123 8.09 -22.90 -10.23
CA HIS A 123 7.58 -23.38 -11.51
C HIS A 123 7.54 -24.91 -11.58
N ARG A 124 6.61 -25.42 -12.39
CA ARG A 124 6.46 -26.84 -12.72
C ARG A 124 6.99 -27.15 -14.12
N ASP A 125 6.86 -26.17 -15.01
CA ASP A 125 7.26 -26.26 -16.40
C ASP A 125 8.57 -25.51 -16.59
N SER A 126 9.41 -25.98 -17.51
CA SER A 126 10.71 -25.40 -17.80
C SER A 126 10.91 -25.23 -19.30
N VAL A 127 11.65 -24.21 -19.69
CA VAL A 127 12.12 -24.07 -21.07
C VAL A 127 13.15 -25.15 -21.33
N THR A 128 12.87 -26.05 -22.27
CA THR A 128 13.77 -27.16 -22.68
C THR A 128 14.50 -26.89 -24.00
N ALA A 129 14.02 -25.92 -24.78
CA ALA A 129 14.72 -25.36 -25.92
C ALA A 129 14.50 -23.84 -25.96
N ALA A 130 15.59 -23.08 -25.98
CA ALA A 130 15.52 -21.62 -26.10
C ALA A 130 15.00 -21.19 -27.48
N PRO A 131 14.43 -19.97 -27.61
CA PRO A 131 14.08 -19.43 -28.93
C PRO A 131 15.27 -19.42 -29.91
N HIS A 132 14.97 -19.49 -31.22
CA HIS A 132 15.99 -19.42 -32.23
C HIS A 132 16.87 -18.18 -32.12
N GLY A 133 18.19 -18.37 -32.04
CA GLY A 133 19.18 -17.30 -31.93
C GLY A 133 19.35 -16.73 -30.53
N ALA A 134 18.70 -17.31 -29.52
CA ALA A 134 18.94 -16.99 -28.13
C ALA A 134 20.11 -17.80 -27.55
N GLU A 135 20.92 -17.16 -26.71
CA GLU A 135 21.97 -17.75 -25.91
C GLU A 135 21.47 -18.10 -24.52
N VAL A 136 21.79 -19.28 -24.02
CA VAL A 136 21.45 -19.67 -22.63
C VAL A 136 22.46 -19.04 -21.70
N THR A 137 21.97 -18.20 -20.79
CA THR A 137 22.80 -17.40 -19.87
C THR A 137 22.70 -17.84 -18.41
N ALA A 138 21.72 -18.68 -18.06
CA ALA A 138 21.68 -19.35 -16.77
C ALA A 138 21.11 -20.75 -16.84
N GLY A 139 21.57 -21.61 -15.91
CA GLY A 139 21.06 -22.96 -15.70
C GLY A 139 21.25 -23.40 -14.26
N SER A 140 20.35 -24.26 -13.77
CA SER A 140 20.45 -25.00 -12.51
C SER A 140 20.57 -26.51 -12.80
N ASP A 141 20.71 -27.31 -11.76
CA ASP A 141 20.78 -28.78 -11.89
C ASP A 141 19.49 -29.39 -12.49
N ALA A 142 18.32 -28.81 -12.15
CA ALA A 142 17.03 -29.31 -12.61
C ALA A 142 16.46 -28.51 -13.80
N THR A 143 16.88 -27.26 -13.99
CA THR A 143 16.44 -26.39 -15.07
C THR A 143 17.61 -25.94 -15.94
N PRO A 144 17.92 -26.66 -17.02
CA PRO A 144 19.08 -26.36 -17.88
C PRO A 144 19.03 -24.97 -18.53
N ILE A 145 17.84 -24.44 -18.74
CA ILE A 145 17.62 -23.09 -19.27
C ILE A 145 16.86 -22.27 -18.22
N ALA A 146 17.57 -21.70 -17.24
CA ALA A 146 17.05 -20.82 -16.22
C ALA A 146 17.07 -19.34 -16.64
N ALA A 147 17.85 -18.99 -17.67
CA ALA A 147 17.78 -17.70 -18.37
C ALA A 147 18.28 -17.84 -19.81
N PHE A 148 17.78 -16.97 -20.68
CA PHE A 148 18.29 -16.81 -22.04
C PHE A 148 18.26 -15.33 -22.45
N GLU A 149 19.16 -15.00 -23.39
CA GLU A 149 19.24 -13.66 -23.99
C GLU A 149 19.34 -13.76 -25.51
N ALA A 150 18.62 -12.90 -26.21
CA ALA A 150 18.72 -12.69 -27.66
C ALA A 150 18.86 -11.19 -27.96
N PRO A 151 20.04 -10.59 -27.70
CA PRO A 151 20.25 -9.16 -27.80
C PRO A 151 19.90 -8.57 -29.18
N GLY A 152 20.18 -9.33 -30.27
CA GLY A 152 19.82 -8.94 -31.64
C GLY A 152 18.31 -8.81 -31.91
N ARG A 153 17.49 -9.32 -30.99
CA ARG A 153 16.01 -9.24 -31.01
C ARG A 153 15.44 -8.49 -29.83
N ASN A 154 16.28 -7.95 -28.96
CA ASN A 154 15.89 -7.29 -27.70
C ASN A 154 15.05 -8.19 -26.74
N LEU A 155 15.36 -9.49 -26.66
CA LEU A 155 14.60 -10.47 -25.87
C LEU A 155 15.48 -11.06 -24.76
N TYR A 156 14.92 -11.09 -23.55
CA TYR A 156 15.57 -11.54 -22.33
C TYR A 156 14.56 -12.37 -21.51
N GLY A 157 14.99 -13.46 -20.92
CA GLY A 157 14.09 -14.28 -20.09
C GLY A 157 14.82 -14.85 -18.89
N VAL A 158 14.14 -14.87 -17.74
CA VAL A 158 14.59 -15.49 -16.49
C VAL A 158 13.50 -16.37 -15.91
N GLN A 159 13.85 -17.59 -15.47
CA GLN A 159 12.91 -18.53 -14.84
C GLN A 159 12.69 -18.21 -13.35
N PHE A 160 13.71 -17.67 -12.70
CA PHE A 160 13.63 -17.23 -11.30
C PHE A 160 12.90 -15.89 -11.17
N HIS A 161 12.50 -15.58 -9.95
CA HIS A 161 11.81 -14.34 -9.60
C HIS A 161 12.80 -13.29 -9.06
N PRO A 162 13.29 -12.33 -9.85
CA PRO A 162 14.20 -11.29 -9.39
C PRO A 162 13.51 -10.27 -8.49
N GLU A 163 12.19 -10.16 -8.53
CA GLU A 163 11.40 -9.20 -7.78
C GLU A 163 11.26 -9.53 -6.30
N VAL A 164 11.41 -10.80 -5.90
CA VAL A 164 11.19 -11.22 -4.52
C VAL A 164 12.44 -11.11 -3.65
N VAL A 165 12.27 -10.84 -2.37
CA VAL A 165 13.36 -10.66 -1.39
C VAL A 165 14.28 -11.89 -1.26
N HIS A 166 13.76 -13.08 -1.60
CA HIS A 166 14.51 -14.34 -1.55
C HIS A 166 15.51 -14.53 -2.69
N THR A 167 15.56 -13.60 -3.64
CA THR A 167 16.60 -13.51 -4.70
C THR A 167 17.52 -12.35 -4.34
N PRO A 168 18.66 -12.59 -3.64
CA PRO A 168 19.48 -11.53 -3.04
C PRO A 168 19.95 -10.46 -4.04
N HIS A 169 20.32 -10.86 -5.27
CA HIS A 169 20.75 -9.95 -6.33
C HIS A 169 19.66 -9.65 -7.38
N GLY A 170 18.38 -9.90 -7.02
CA GLY A 170 17.28 -9.72 -7.97
C GLY A 170 17.09 -8.26 -8.41
N GLN A 171 17.28 -7.32 -7.49
CA GLN A 171 17.20 -5.90 -7.80
C GLN A 171 18.31 -5.44 -8.77
N GLU A 172 19.50 -6.01 -8.65
CA GLU A 172 20.62 -5.75 -9.54
C GLU A 172 20.37 -6.32 -10.95
N VAL A 173 19.82 -7.54 -11.04
CA VAL A 173 19.37 -8.12 -12.32
C VAL A 173 18.36 -7.24 -13.02
N LEU A 174 17.36 -6.73 -12.27
CA LEU A 174 16.38 -5.78 -12.82
C LEU A 174 17.03 -4.46 -13.26
N LYS A 175 17.99 -3.91 -12.48
CA LYS A 175 18.73 -2.70 -12.88
C LYS A 175 19.58 -2.92 -14.13
N ASN A 176 20.22 -4.09 -14.27
CA ASN A 176 20.97 -4.43 -15.48
C ASN A 176 20.06 -4.43 -16.71
N PHE A 177 18.84 -4.99 -16.59
CA PHE A 177 17.84 -4.89 -17.65
C PHE A 177 17.41 -3.43 -17.90
N LEU A 178 17.05 -2.70 -16.85
CA LEU A 178 16.50 -1.34 -16.98
C LEU A 178 17.52 -0.36 -17.55
N TYR A 179 18.74 -0.36 -17.01
CA TYR A 179 19.74 0.64 -17.36
C TYR A 179 20.67 0.16 -18.48
N GLY A 180 21.18 -1.06 -18.36
CA GLY A 180 22.13 -1.62 -19.30
C GLY A 180 21.49 -2.00 -20.64
N VAL A 181 20.36 -2.70 -20.59
CA VAL A 181 19.67 -3.19 -21.78
C VAL A 181 18.70 -2.16 -22.35
N ALA A 182 17.77 -1.65 -21.52
CA ALA A 182 16.70 -0.76 -21.97
C ALA A 182 17.12 0.72 -22.05
N GLY A 183 18.28 1.09 -21.49
CA GLY A 183 18.74 2.48 -21.46
C GLY A 183 17.82 3.43 -20.69
N ALA A 184 17.01 2.89 -19.77
CA ALA A 184 16.10 3.68 -18.97
C ALA A 184 16.88 4.64 -18.06
N ARG A 185 16.35 5.85 -17.88
CA ARG A 185 16.95 6.85 -16.98
C ARG A 185 16.26 6.85 -15.63
N PRO A 186 16.99 6.96 -14.50
CA PRO A 186 16.42 6.98 -13.15
C PRO A 186 15.80 8.35 -12.82
N THR A 187 14.75 8.74 -13.53
CA THR A 187 14.08 10.05 -13.39
C THR A 187 12.87 10.04 -12.46
N TRP A 188 12.38 8.86 -12.07
CA TRP A 188 11.25 8.73 -11.17
C TRP A 188 11.69 9.00 -9.72
N THR A 189 11.64 10.26 -9.31
CA THR A 189 12.02 10.73 -7.96
C THR A 189 10.86 11.48 -7.31
N PRO A 190 10.79 11.58 -5.97
CA PRO A 190 9.75 12.35 -5.29
C PRO A 190 9.63 13.79 -5.81
N ALA A 191 10.76 14.48 -6.02
CA ALA A 191 10.76 15.84 -6.56
C ALA A 191 10.15 15.92 -7.96
N ALA A 192 10.53 15.00 -8.87
CA ALA A 192 9.96 14.96 -10.22
C ALA A 192 8.47 14.65 -10.21
N VAL A 193 8.03 13.74 -9.34
CA VAL A 193 6.60 13.43 -9.12
C VAL A 193 5.85 14.66 -8.64
N ILE A 194 6.38 15.40 -7.67
CA ILE A 194 5.77 16.64 -7.18
C ILE A 194 5.60 17.65 -8.30
N GLU A 195 6.65 17.89 -9.09
CA GLU A 195 6.61 18.85 -10.21
C GLU A 195 5.54 18.45 -11.23
N GLU A 196 5.52 17.20 -11.66
CA GLU A 196 4.55 16.67 -12.61
C GLU A 196 3.10 16.79 -12.09
N GLN A 197 2.86 16.38 -10.85
CA GLN A 197 1.52 16.44 -10.25
C GLN A 197 1.05 17.89 -10.08
N VAL A 198 1.92 18.79 -9.60
CA VAL A 198 1.60 20.21 -9.44
C VAL A 198 1.18 20.83 -10.77
N GLU A 199 1.90 20.55 -11.85
CA GLU A 199 1.57 21.10 -13.18
C GLU A 199 0.24 20.50 -13.69
N ARG A 200 0.03 19.20 -13.54
CA ARG A 200 -1.22 18.54 -13.93
C ARG A 200 -2.42 19.11 -13.17
N ILE A 201 -2.30 19.33 -11.86
CA ILE A 201 -3.35 19.92 -11.04
C ILE A 201 -3.66 21.34 -11.48
N ARG A 202 -2.64 22.18 -11.76
CA ARG A 202 -2.84 23.54 -12.25
C ARG A 202 -3.64 23.59 -13.54
N VAL A 203 -3.32 22.71 -14.48
CA VAL A 203 -4.05 22.62 -15.75
C VAL A 203 -5.48 22.14 -15.54
N GLN A 204 -5.69 21.15 -14.69
CA GLN A 204 -7.02 20.58 -14.42
C GLN A 204 -7.94 21.58 -13.69
N VAL A 205 -7.42 22.21 -12.65
CA VAL A 205 -8.22 23.09 -11.75
C VAL A 205 -8.41 24.49 -12.34
N GLY A 206 -7.40 25.03 -12.99
CA GLY A 206 -7.44 26.39 -13.53
C GLY A 206 -7.66 27.42 -12.42
N LYS A 207 -8.81 28.14 -12.47
CA LYS A 207 -9.18 29.18 -11.51
C LYS A 207 -10.31 28.76 -10.56
N GLU A 208 -10.73 27.50 -10.63
CA GLU A 208 -11.85 26.99 -9.86
C GLU A 208 -11.46 26.68 -8.40
N ARG A 209 -12.46 26.58 -7.52
CA ARG A 209 -12.26 26.21 -6.11
C ARG A 209 -12.19 24.69 -5.96
N VAL A 210 -11.38 24.25 -5.02
CA VAL A 210 -11.13 22.83 -4.71
C VAL A 210 -11.42 22.58 -3.24
N LEU A 211 -12.10 21.49 -2.95
CA LEU A 211 -12.37 21.01 -1.60
C LEU A 211 -11.56 19.73 -1.33
N CYS A 212 -11.07 19.59 -0.11
CA CYS A 212 -10.37 18.38 0.34
C CYS A 212 -10.91 17.93 1.69
N ALA A 213 -11.37 16.68 1.77
CA ALA A 213 -11.64 16.03 3.05
C ALA A 213 -10.32 15.54 3.65
N LEU A 214 -9.87 16.18 4.73
CA LEU A 214 -8.62 15.85 5.41
C LEU A 214 -8.91 14.86 6.55
N SER A 215 -8.50 13.61 6.39
CA SER A 215 -8.72 12.55 7.39
C SER A 215 -7.60 12.44 8.44
N GLY A 216 -6.53 13.25 8.33
CA GLY A 216 -5.33 13.12 9.14
C GLY A 216 -4.44 11.93 8.75
N GLY A 217 -4.81 11.13 7.74
CA GLY A 217 -3.96 10.10 7.16
C GLY A 217 -2.94 10.67 6.18
N VAL A 218 -1.82 9.95 5.95
CA VAL A 218 -0.74 10.43 5.07
C VAL A 218 -1.23 10.68 3.63
N ASP A 219 -2.17 9.88 3.12
CA ASP A 219 -2.66 10.02 1.74
C ASP A 219 -3.41 11.34 1.55
N SER A 220 -4.40 11.63 2.41
CA SER A 220 -5.12 12.90 2.36
C SER A 220 -4.21 14.09 2.63
N ALA A 221 -3.20 13.93 3.51
CA ALA A 221 -2.23 14.95 3.81
C ALA A 221 -1.34 15.29 2.59
N VAL A 222 -0.78 14.28 1.94
CA VAL A 222 0.06 14.47 0.75
C VAL A 222 -0.75 15.01 -0.42
N ALA A 223 -1.98 14.49 -0.63
CA ALA A 223 -2.87 14.98 -1.67
C ALA A 223 -3.22 16.47 -1.47
N ALA A 224 -3.57 16.86 -0.24
CA ALA A 224 -3.86 18.25 0.10
C ALA A 224 -2.66 19.17 -0.15
N LEU A 225 -1.45 18.77 0.27
CA LEU A 225 -0.24 19.57 0.05
C LEU A 225 0.15 19.71 -1.42
N LEU A 226 0.00 18.66 -2.22
CA LEU A 226 0.23 18.73 -3.67
C LEU A 226 -0.74 19.72 -4.33
N VAL A 227 -2.02 19.67 -3.95
CA VAL A 227 -3.04 20.59 -4.47
C VAL A 227 -2.77 22.01 -3.98
N HIS A 228 -2.46 22.21 -2.69
CA HIS A 228 -2.13 23.54 -2.16
C HIS A 228 -0.89 24.14 -2.85
N LYS A 229 0.14 23.33 -3.07
CA LYS A 229 1.35 23.76 -3.82
C LYS A 229 1.02 24.16 -5.27
N ALA A 230 0.01 23.55 -5.87
CA ALA A 230 -0.42 23.83 -7.24
C ALA A 230 -1.29 25.09 -7.33
N VAL A 231 -2.30 25.23 -6.47
CA VAL A 231 -3.38 26.24 -6.61
C VAL A 231 -3.54 27.18 -5.41
N GLY A 232 -2.75 27.01 -4.35
CA GLY A 232 -2.75 27.89 -3.18
C GLY A 232 -4.13 27.99 -2.51
N ASP A 233 -4.59 29.22 -2.27
CA ASP A 233 -5.82 29.54 -1.55
C ASP A 233 -7.12 29.12 -2.27
N GLN A 234 -7.03 28.57 -3.50
CA GLN A 234 -8.19 27.96 -4.16
C GLN A 234 -8.59 26.65 -3.48
N LEU A 235 -7.66 26.00 -2.75
CA LEU A 235 -7.95 24.84 -1.92
C LEU A 235 -8.51 25.26 -0.57
N THR A 236 -9.57 24.58 -0.13
CA THR A 236 -10.03 24.58 1.26
C THR A 236 -10.07 23.14 1.76
N CYS A 237 -9.39 22.87 2.86
CA CYS A 237 -9.47 21.58 3.54
C CYS A 237 -10.55 21.60 4.61
N VAL A 238 -11.31 20.52 4.74
CA VAL A 238 -12.25 20.28 5.84
C VAL A 238 -11.74 19.12 6.66
N PHE A 239 -11.47 19.37 7.92
CA PHE A 239 -11.06 18.36 8.90
C PHE A 239 -12.17 18.19 9.94
N VAL A 240 -12.72 16.98 10.03
CA VAL A 240 -13.78 16.63 10.97
C VAL A 240 -13.19 15.89 12.17
N ASP A 241 -13.21 16.52 13.35
CA ASP A 241 -12.94 15.84 14.61
C ASP A 241 -14.23 15.17 15.11
N HIS A 242 -14.32 13.89 14.84
CA HIS A 242 -15.45 13.04 15.24
C HIS A 242 -15.34 12.51 16.69
N GLY A 243 -14.36 12.97 17.46
CA GLY A 243 -14.17 12.56 18.85
C GLY A 243 -13.67 11.12 19.03
N LEU A 244 -13.27 10.41 17.96
CA LEU A 244 -12.77 9.03 17.97
C LEU A 244 -11.29 8.93 17.56
N LEU A 245 -10.62 10.08 17.47
CA LEU A 245 -9.19 10.19 17.14
C LEU A 245 -8.34 9.80 18.35
N ARG A 246 -7.06 9.47 18.08
CA ARG A 246 -6.03 9.25 19.11
C ARG A 246 -5.83 10.54 19.93
N LYS A 247 -5.10 10.39 21.04
CA LYS A 247 -4.73 11.51 21.90
C LYS A 247 -3.97 12.58 21.10
N ASP A 248 -4.39 13.83 21.23
CA ASP A 248 -3.79 15.03 20.63
C ASP A 248 -3.74 15.04 19.09
N GLU A 249 -4.32 14.07 18.41
CA GLU A 249 -4.24 13.93 16.97
C GLU A 249 -4.93 15.08 16.22
N ALA A 250 -6.11 15.51 16.68
CA ALA A 250 -6.81 16.65 16.07
C ALA A 250 -5.97 17.93 16.15
N ALA A 251 -5.38 18.20 17.31
CA ALA A 251 -4.50 19.34 17.49
C ALA A 251 -3.26 19.29 16.59
N GLN A 252 -2.65 18.10 16.43
CA GLN A 252 -1.50 17.91 15.52
C GLN A 252 -1.86 18.18 14.07
N VAL A 253 -3.03 17.75 13.61
CA VAL A 253 -3.50 18.00 12.24
C VAL A 253 -3.69 19.51 12.02
N VAL A 254 -4.38 20.18 12.91
CA VAL A 254 -4.61 21.65 12.81
C VAL A 254 -3.28 22.40 12.82
N GLU A 255 -2.39 22.13 13.78
CA GLU A 255 -1.08 22.77 13.86
C GLU A 255 -0.24 22.54 12.59
N THR A 256 -0.29 21.33 12.03
CA THR A 256 0.48 21.01 10.82
C THR A 256 -0.06 21.78 9.60
N PHE A 257 -1.36 21.72 9.36
CA PHE A 257 -1.94 22.29 8.13
C PHE A 257 -2.14 23.80 8.20
N GLU A 258 -2.71 24.30 9.26
CA GLU A 258 -2.96 25.73 9.45
C GLU A 258 -1.71 26.47 9.94
N GLY A 259 -1.04 25.94 10.98
CA GLY A 259 0.11 26.59 11.60
C GLY A 259 1.38 26.51 10.77
N HIS A 260 1.73 25.34 10.22
CA HIS A 260 3.00 25.15 9.51
C HIS A 260 2.89 25.36 8.00
N PHE A 261 1.91 24.74 7.35
CA PHE A 261 1.76 24.83 5.88
C PHE A 261 0.86 25.97 5.41
N HIS A 262 0.14 26.61 6.31
CA HIS A 262 -0.80 27.72 6.02
C HIS A 262 -1.86 27.34 4.97
N VAL A 263 -2.32 26.10 5.01
CA VAL A 263 -3.41 25.60 4.15
C VAL A 263 -4.74 26.12 4.72
N PRO A 264 -5.63 26.71 3.90
CA PRO A 264 -6.98 27.06 4.34
C PRO A 264 -7.69 25.83 4.91
N LEU A 265 -7.97 25.84 6.23
CA LEU A 265 -8.53 24.72 6.96
C LEU A 265 -9.82 25.12 7.69
N VAL A 266 -10.88 24.34 7.49
CA VAL A 266 -12.09 24.36 8.29
C VAL A 266 -12.04 23.17 9.24
N HIS A 267 -11.83 23.45 10.53
CA HIS A 267 -11.88 22.45 11.60
C HIS A 267 -13.29 22.37 12.16
N VAL A 268 -13.92 21.20 12.06
CA VAL A 268 -15.27 20.93 12.54
C VAL A 268 -15.20 20.02 13.75
N ASP A 269 -15.50 20.56 14.93
CA ASP A 269 -15.71 19.74 16.14
C ASP A 269 -17.11 19.11 16.09
N ALA A 270 -17.17 17.84 15.79
CA ALA A 270 -18.40 17.05 15.71
C ALA A 270 -18.44 15.92 16.75
N ALA A 271 -17.56 15.93 17.76
CA ALA A 271 -17.41 14.84 18.72
C ALA A 271 -18.72 14.44 19.38
N ASP A 272 -19.52 15.43 19.87
CA ASP A 272 -20.81 15.17 20.53
C ASP A 272 -21.82 14.53 19.58
N ARG A 273 -21.81 14.92 18.33
CA ARG A 273 -22.71 14.42 17.28
C ARG A 273 -22.45 12.94 16.99
N PHE A 274 -21.19 12.55 16.81
CA PHE A 274 -20.81 11.15 16.59
C PHE A 274 -21.06 10.28 17.83
N LEU A 275 -20.64 10.75 19.00
CA LEU A 275 -20.78 9.98 20.24
C LEU A 275 -22.25 9.75 20.61
N SER A 276 -23.14 10.71 20.38
CA SER A 276 -24.57 10.53 20.64
C SER A 276 -25.20 9.45 19.75
N LYS A 277 -24.74 9.30 18.51
CA LYS A 277 -25.22 8.26 17.59
C LYS A 277 -24.63 6.87 17.89
N LEU A 278 -23.48 6.81 18.55
CA LEU A 278 -22.83 5.57 18.96
C LEU A 278 -23.31 5.08 20.35
N GLU A 279 -24.18 5.82 21.02
CA GLU A 279 -24.69 5.44 22.33
C GLU A 279 -25.41 4.08 22.28
N SER A 280 -24.97 3.14 23.12
CA SER A 280 -25.47 1.76 23.21
C SER A 280 -25.25 0.90 21.94
N VAL A 281 -24.45 1.37 20.97
CA VAL A 281 -24.09 0.59 19.79
C VAL A 281 -22.89 -0.30 20.12
N THR A 282 -23.08 -1.61 20.01
CA THR A 282 -22.04 -2.63 20.31
C THR A 282 -21.59 -3.41 19.09
N GLU A 283 -22.40 -3.47 18.05
CA GLU A 283 -22.10 -4.24 16.83
C GLU A 283 -21.07 -3.51 15.96
N PRO A 284 -19.96 -4.16 15.60
CA PRO A 284 -18.86 -3.52 14.87
C PRO A 284 -19.27 -2.89 13.54
N GLU A 285 -20.08 -3.60 12.77
CA GLU A 285 -20.50 -3.10 11.46
C GLU A 285 -21.44 -1.89 11.57
N GLN A 286 -22.30 -1.87 12.60
CA GLN A 286 -23.13 -0.70 12.87
C GLN A 286 -22.30 0.52 13.27
N LYS A 287 -21.24 0.32 14.09
CA LYS A 287 -20.29 1.40 14.42
C LYS A 287 -19.66 1.99 13.15
N ARG A 288 -19.20 1.13 12.23
CA ARG A 288 -18.59 1.54 10.95
C ARG A 288 -19.57 2.33 10.09
N GLN A 289 -20.79 1.83 9.95
CA GLN A 289 -21.84 2.49 9.16
C GLN A 289 -22.20 3.86 9.72
N ILE A 290 -22.47 3.94 11.04
CA ILE A 290 -22.84 5.21 11.71
C ILE A 290 -21.72 6.24 11.53
N VAL A 291 -20.45 5.87 11.79
CA VAL A 291 -19.34 6.80 11.66
C VAL A 291 -19.17 7.25 10.21
N GLY A 292 -19.25 6.31 9.26
CA GLY A 292 -19.13 6.61 7.84
C GLY A 292 -20.24 7.55 7.33
N GLU A 293 -21.49 7.22 7.61
CA GLU A 293 -22.64 8.06 7.21
C GLU A 293 -22.59 9.46 7.82
N GLU A 294 -22.24 9.54 9.10
CA GLU A 294 -22.21 10.82 9.80
C GLU A 294 -21.07 11.70 9.31
N PHE A 295 -19.92 11.10 8.98
CA PHE A 295 -18.79 11.82 8.39
C PHE A 295 -19.18 12.46 7.06
N ILE A 296 -19.88 11.72 6.20
CA ILE A 296 -20.38 12.24 4.92
C ILE A 296 -21.31 13.43 5.14
N ARG A 297 -22.29 13.30 6.06
CA ARG A 297 -23.25 14.39 6.34
C ARG A 297 -22.57 15.65 6.84
N VAL A 298 -21.63 15.52 7.78
CA VAL A 298 -20.87 16.68 8.27
C VAL A 298 -20.08 17.34 7.14
N PHE A 299 -19.47 16.51 6.29
CA PHE A 299 -18.72 17.01 5.15
C PHE A 299 -19.61 17.72 4.12
N GLU A 300 -20.79 17.18 3.82
CA GLU A 300 -21.79 17.80 2.93
C GLU A 300 -22.25 19.15 3.44
N GLU A 301 -22.63 19.25 4.74
CA GLU A 301 -23.05 20.48 5.37
C GLU A 301 -21.96 21.57 5.26
N GLU A 302 -20.69 21.21 5.46
CA GLU A 302 -19.59 22.15 5.31
C GLU A 302 -19.29 22.50 3.84
N ALA A 303 -19.42 21.55 2.93
CA ALA A 303 -19.27 21.80 1.50
C ALA A 303 -20.35 22.79 0.99
N GLU A 304 -21.60 22.64 1.45
CA GLU A 304 -22.68 23.59 1.13
C GLU A 304 -22.42 24.99 1.70
N ARG A 305 -21.90 25.09 2.94
CA ARG A 305 -21.55 26.37 3.57
C ARG A 305 -20.41 27.09 2.84
N LEU A 306 -19.47 26.36 2.31
CA LEU A 306 -18.35 26.90 1.53
C LEU A 306 -18.76 27.35 0.13
N GLY A 307 -19.95 26.95 -0.33
CA GLY A 307 -20.53 27.32 -1.62
C GLY A 307 -20.04 26.44 -2.76
N GLN A 308 -20.39 26.81 -4.01
CA GLN A 308 -20.10 26.01 -5.18
C GLN A 308 -18.59 25.77 -5.34
N THR A 309 -18.18 24.53 -5.11
CA THR A 309 -16.86 24.00 -5.40
C THR A 309 -16.98 22.99 -6.55
N ARG A 310 -16.12 23.12 -7.56
CA ARG A 310 -16.17 22.24 -8.73
C ARG A 310 -15.39 20.95 -8.51
N PHE A 311 -14.31 21.00 -7.74
CA PHE A 311 -13.37 19.91 -7.59
C PHE A 311 -13.30 19.38 -6.16
N LEU A 312 -13.19 18.06 -6.03
CA LEU A 312 -12.92 17.35 -4.78
C LEU A 312 -11.61 16.58 -4.89
N VAL A 313 -10.72 16.78 -3.90
CA VAL A 313 -9.47 16.02 -3.78
C VAL A 313 -9.75 14.65 -3.20
N GLN A 314 -9.25 13.61 -3.86
CA GLN A 314 -9.32 12.24 -3.39
C GLN A 314 -7.92 11.61 -3.36
N GLY A 315 -7.58 10.94 -2.26
CA GLY A 315 -6.30 10.27 -2.04
C GLY A 315 -6.24 8.85 -2.60
N THR A 316 -6.82 8.60 -3.78
CA THR A 316 -6.80 7.29 -4.46
C THR A 316 -5.37 6.90 -4.79
N LEU A 317 -4.94 5.70 -4.39
CA LEU A 317 -3.62 5.14 -4.68
C LEU A 317 -3.63 4.27 -5.93
N TYR A 318 -2.43 3.96 -6.45
CA TYR A 318 -2.28 3.07 -7.60
C TYR A 318 -2.75 1.64 -7.29
N SER A 319 -2.54 1.14 -6.08
CA SER A 319 -3.10 -0.14 -5.62
C SER A 319 -4.63 -0.19 -5.73
N ASP A 320 -5.33 0.89 -5.32
CA ASP A 320 -6.79 0.96 -5.39
C ASP A 320 -7.29 0.89 -6.85
N VAL A 321 -6.52 1.51 -7.76
CA VAL A 321 -6.83 1.47 -9.21
C VAL A 321 -6.68 0.06 -9.78
N ILE A 322 -5.62 -0.66 -9.37
CA ILE A 322 -5.36 -2.03 -9.85
C ILE A 322 -6.45 -2.98 -9.33
N GLU A 323 -6.78 -2.90 -8.03
CA GLU A 323 -7.82 -3.75 -7.43
C GLU A 323 -9.20 -3.51 -8.05
N SER A 324 -9.51 -2.26 -8.43
CA SER A 324 -10.79 -1.92 -9.08
C SER A 324 -10.85 -2.31 -10.56
N GLY A 325 -9.72 -2.45 -11.25
CA GLY A 325 -9.64 -2.83 -12.67
C GLY A 325 -9.65 -4.34 -12.96
N GLY A 326 -9.44 -5.17 -11.91
CA GLY A 326 -9.31 -6.64 -12.05
C GLY A 326 -10.61 -7.44 -12.17
N THR A 327 -11.78 -6.82 -12.06
CA THR A 327 -13.09 -7.48 -12.20
C THR A 327 -14.00 -6.66 -13.12
N GLU A 328 -14.15 -7.12 -14.35
CA GLU A 328 -15.17 -6.61 -15.26
C GLU A 328 -16.56 -6.66 -14.57
N GLY A 329 -17.14 -5.52 -14.29
CA GLY A 329 -18.53 -5.37 -13.83
C GLY A 329 -18.76 -5.13 -12.33
N VAL A 330 -17.77 -5.10 -11.45
CA VAL A 330 -17.94 -4.86 -10.00
C VAL A 330 -17.34 -3.51 -9.52
N ALA A 331 -16.73 -2.77 -10.42
CA ALA A 331 -16.01 -1.51 -10.15
C ALA A 331 -16.86 -0.41 -9.46
N ALA A 332 -18.19 -0.53 -9.48
CA ALA A 332 -19.09 0.43 -8.82
C ALA A 332 -19.38 0.10 -7.34
N LYS A 333 -19.12 -1.13 -6.88
CA LYS A 333 -19.49 -1.58 -5.52
C LYS A 333 -18.35 -1.63 -4.50
N ILE A 334 -17.09 -1.65 -4.94
CA ILE A 334 -15.91 -1.76 -4.03
C ILE A 334 -15.44 -0.39 -3.53
N LYS A 335 -15.90 0.70 -4.12
CA LYS A 335 -15.58 2.09 -3.69
C LYS A 335 -16.12 2.48 -2.31
N SER A 336 -16.93 1.64 -1.65
CA SER A 336 -17.62 2.01 -0.41
C SER A 336 -16.82 1.81 0.87
N HIS A 337 -15.66 1.14 0.87
CA HIS A 337 -15.02 0.72 2.11
C HIS A 337 -13.65 1.36 2.43
N HIS A 338 -12.97 1.99 1.48
CA HIS A 338 -11.61 2.51 1.69
C HIS A 338 -11.44 4.01 1.48
N ASN A 339 -12.34 4.67 0.78
CA ASN A 339 -12.41 6.13 0.70
C ASN A 339 -13.74 6.60 1.24
N VAL A 340 -13.79 7.77 1.87
CA VAL A 340 -14.97 8.45 2.42
C VAL A 340 -16.22 7.97 1.71
N GLY A 341 -17.02 7.13 2.40
CA GLY A 341 -18.09 6.29 1.82
C GLY A 341 -18.86 7.03 0.76
N GLY A 342 -19.11 6.37 -0.35
CA GLY A 342 -19.57 6.91 -1.61
C GLY A 342 -20.22 8.29 -1.52
N LEU A 343 -19.59 9.26 -2.14
CA LEU A 343 -20.23 10.57 -2.32
C LEU A 343 -21.63 10.36 -2.88
N PRO A 344 -22.66 11.07 -2.40
CA PRO A 344 -23.98 10.98 -2.94
C PRO A 344 -23.98 11.18 -4.45
N ASP A 345 -24.81 10.44 -5.17
CA ASP A 345 -24.91 10.48 -6.64
C ASP A 345 -25.28 11.88 -7.18
N ASP A 346 -25.72 12.78 -6.32
CA ASP A 346 -26.09 14.15 -6.61
C ASP A 346 -24.94 15.16 -6.41
N MET A 347 -23.84 14.79 -5.77
CA MET A 347 -22.64 15.63 -5.69
C MET A 347 -21.89 15.64 -7.04
N LYS A 348 -22.13 16.67 -7.84
CA LYS A 348 -21.55 16.88 -9.18
C LYS A 348 -20.13 17.48 -9.13
N MET A 349 -19.25 16.98 -8.24
CA MET A 349 -17.86 17.43 -8.20
C MET A 349 -16.96 16.53 -9.06
N GLU A 350 -16.03 17.16 -9.77
CA GLU A 350 -14.97 16.45 -10.49
C GLU A 350 -13.84 16.08 -9.53
N LEU A 351 -13.26 14.88 -9.70
CA LEU A 351 -12.19 14.41 -8.82
C LEU A 351 -10.82 14.93 -9.24
N VAL A 352 -10.04 15.37 -8.25
CA VAL A 352 -8.59 15.61 -8.37
C VAL A 352 -7.88 14.51 -7.58
N GLU A 353 -7.21 13.60 -8.30
CA GLU A 353 -6.58 12.41 -7.73
C GLU A 353 -5.04 12.46 -7.90
N PRO A 354 -4.32 13.21 -7.08
CA PRO A 354 -2.87 13.43 -7.27
C PRO A 354 -2.03 12.18 -7.04
N LEU A 355 -2.55 11.19 -6.30
CA LEU A 355 -1.82 10.01 -5.88
C LEU A 355 -2.14 8.77 -6.72
N ARG A 356 -3.00 8.89 -7.72
CA ARG A 356 -3.54 7.78 -8.51
C ARG A 356 -2.48 6.91 -9.19
N SER A 357 -1.32 7.47 -9.46
CA SER A 357 -0.17 6.77 -10.07
C SER A 357 0.86 6.29 -9.04
N LEU A 358 0.67 6.49 -7.74
CA LEU A 358 1.66 6.25 -6.69
C LEU A 358 1.30 5.05 -5.83
N PHE A 359 2.32 4.25 -5.49
CA PHE A 359 2.21 3.27 -4.42
C PHE A 359 2.33 3.95 -3.05
N LYS A 360 1.88 3.27 -1.99
CA LYS A 360 1.86 3.81 -0.61
C LYS A 360 3.23 4.26 -0.10
N ASP A 361 4.28 3.53 -0.41
CA ASP A 361 5.65 3.89 -0.04
C ASP A 361 6.17 5.10 -0.80
N GLU A 362 5.74 5.29 -2.06
CA GLU A 362 6.05 6.49 -2.85
C GLU A 362 5.33 7.72 -2.28
N VAL A 363 4.06 7.57 -1.86
CA VAL A 363 3.32 8.65 -1.20
C VAL A 363 4.03 9.11 0.07
N ARG A 364 4.55 8.19 0.88
CA ARG A 364 5.34 8.55 2.07
C ARG A 364 6.60 9.35 1.71
N ARG A 365 7.37 8.92 0.70
CA ARG A 365 8.56 9.65 0.22
C ARG A 365 8.21 11.03 -0.34
N VAL A 366 7.09 11.14 -1.05
CA VAL A 366 6.57 12.45 -1.50
C VAL A 366 6.17 13.32 -0.31
N GLY A 367 5.57 12.74 0.73
CA GLY A 367 5.24 13.44 1.97
C GLY A 367 6.48 13.97 2.69
N GLU A 368 7.55 13.18 2.79
CA GLU A 368 8.86 13.61 3.34
C GLU A 368 9.44 14.76 2.54
N GLU A 369 9.45 14.66 1.20
CA GLU A 369 9.96 15.70 0.30
C GLU A 369 9.14 17.00 0.37
N LEU A 370 7.83 16.90 0.64
CA LEU A 370 6.95 18.04 0.88
C LEU A 370 7.14 18.68 2.27
N GLY A 371 7.89 18.03 3.17
CA GLY A 371 8.17 18.51 4.52
C GLY A 371 7.13 18.13 5.57
N LEU A 372 6.30 17.12 5.31
CA LEU A 372 5.39 16.58 6.33
C LEU A 372 6.19 16.01 7.51
N PRO A 373 5.74 16.24 8.76
CA PRO A 373 6.38 15.66 9.92
C PRO A 373 6.40 14.13 9.88
N ASP A 374 7.50 13.52 10.33
CA ASP A 374 7.68 12.06 10.43
C ASP A 374 6.51 11.36 11.13
N ALA A 375 5.94 11.98 12.15
CA ALA A 375 4.80 11.46 12.89
C ALA A 375 3.54 11.29 12.03
N MET A 376 3.38 12.07 10.96
CA MET A 376 2.28 11.96 9.99
C MET A 376 2.63 11.01 8.85
N VAL A 377 3.84 11.11 8.30
CA VAL A 377 4.29 10.28 7.16
C VAL A 377 4.33 8.80 7.54
N TRP A 378 4.91 8.50 8.71
CA TRP A 378 5.11 7.13 9.19
C TRP A 378 4.05 6.66 10.19
N ARG A 379 2.96 7.39 10.28
CA ARG A 379 1.83 6.98 11.09
C ARG A 379 1.35 5.58 10.71
N HIS A 380 1.17 4.74 11.73
CA HIS A 380 0.55 3.43 11.54
C HIS A 380 -0.85 3.58 10.95
N PRO A 381 -1.32 2.61 10.15
CA PRO A 381 -2.69 2.60 9.67
C PRO A 381 -3.68 2.84 10.81
N PHE A 382 -4.69 3.66 10.55
CA PHE A 382 -5.73 3.97 11.51
C PHE A 382 -7.07 3.88 10.79
N PRO A 383 -8.02 3.10 11.29
CA PRO A 383 -9.27 2.84 10.60
C PRO A 383 -10.17 4.08 10.59
N GLY A 384 -11.04 4.20 9.56
CA GLY A 384 -11.99 5.30 9.45
C GLY A 384 -12.87 5.51 10.67
N PRO A 385 -13.42 4.45 11.32
CA PRO A 385 -14.19 4.58 12.55
C PRO A 385 -13.35 4.95 13.80
N GLY A 386 -12.06 5.12 13.65
CA GLY A 386 -11.17 5.52 14.73
C GLY A 386 -11.13 4.52 15.89
N LEU A 387 -11.10 5.05 17.11
CA LEU A 387 -11.06 4.25 18.33
C LEU A 387 -12.39 3.52 18.63
N ALA A 388 -13.49 3.82 17.91
CA ALA A 388 -14.76 3.14 18.14
C ALA A 388 -14.67 1.62 17.96
N ILE A 389 -13.88 1.15 17.00
CA ILE A 389 -13.67 -0.29 16.72
C ILE A 389 -12.51 -0.90 17.52
N ARG A 390 -11.92 -0.14 18.44
CA ARG A 390 -10.94 -0.61 19.42
C ARG A 390 -11.51 -0.65 20.83
N ILE A 391 -12.78 -0.28 21.01
CA ILE A 391 -13.57 -0.51 22.22
C ILE A 391 -14.54 -1.65 21.90
N ILE A 392 -14.28 -2.83 22.44
CA ILE A 392 -15.16 -3.99 22.26
C ILE A 392 -16.37 -3.84 23.19
N GLY A 393 -17.51 -3.45 22.59
CA GLY A 393 -18.73 -3.06 23.30
C GLY A 393 -19.15 -1.62 22.99
N ASP A 394 -19.96 -1.01 23.85
CA ASP A 394 -20.44 0.36 23.66
C ASP A 394 -19.34 1.40 23.88
N VAL A 395 -19.37 2.44 23.05
CA VAL A 395 -18.42 3.55 23.08
C VAL A 395 -18.89 4.60 24.06
N THR A 396 -18.08 4.87 25.10
CA THR A 396 -18.33 5.93 26.08
C THR A 396 -17.14 6.88 26.18
N ARG A 397 -17.38 8.11 26.65
CA ARG A 397 -16.29 9.10 26.87
C ARG A 397 -15.24 8.59 27.86
N GLU A 398 -15.68 7.88 28.92
CA GLU A 398 -14.76 7.26 29.90
C GLU A 398 -13.83 6.25 29.21
N ARG A 399 -14.41 5.30 28.46
CA ARG A 399 -13.63 4.27 27.76
C ARG A 399 -12.72 4.85 26.70
N LEU A 400 -13.17 5.86 25.97
CA LEU A 400 -12.33 6.59 25.00
C LEU A 400 -11.15 7.27 25.67
N ALA A 401 -11.35 7.93 26.81
CA ALA A 401 -10.26 8.55 27.56
C ALA A 401 -9.21 7.52 28.00
N ILE A 402 -9.66 6.42 28.60
CA ILE A 402 -8.80 5.30 29.03
C ILE A 402 -8.03 4.73 27.83
N LEU A 403 -8.72 4.45 26.72
CA LEU A 403 -8.09 3.87 25.54
C LEU A 403 -7.08 4.82 24.89
N ARG A 404 -7.39 6.12 24.82
CA ARG A 404 -6.44 7.14 24.31
C ARG A 404 -5.16 7.20 25.11
N ASP A 405 -5.28 7.19 26.44
CA ASP A 405 -4.11 7.22 27.30
C ASP A 405 -3.29 5.93 27.20
N ALA A 406 -3.96 4.77 27.14
CA ALA A 406 -3.28 3.47 26.94
C ALA A 406 -2.56 3.38 25.59
N ASP A 407 -3.22 3.81 24.51
CA ASP A 407 -2.62 3.84 23.16
C ASP A 407 -1.44 4.81 23.09
N ALA A 408 -1.53 5.97 23.75
CA ALA A 408 -0.46 6.96 23.81
C ALA A 408 0.77 6.40 24.54
N ILE A 409 0.59 5.79 25.70
CA ILE A 409 1.69 5.15 26.47
C ILE A 409 2.35 4.04 25.65
N LEU A 410 1.54 3.16 25.04
CA LEU A 410 2.03 2.07 24.20
C LEU A 410 2.90 2.59 23.05
N LEU A 411 2.40 3.57 22.30
CA LEU A 411 3.11 4.12 21.15
C LEU A 411 4.37 4.92 21.56
N GLU A 412 4.34 5.57 22.70
CA GLU A 412 5.52 6.26 23.27
C GLU A 412 6.64 5.25 23.58
N GLU A 413 6.34 4.17 24.30
CA GLU A 413 7.31 3.15 24.64
C GLU A 413 7.85 2.42 23.40
N VAL A 414 7.01 2.09 22.45
CA VAL A 414 7.42 1.48 21.17
C VAL A 414 8.35 2.41 20.37
N ARG A 415 8.09 3.73 20.36
CA ARG A 415 8.99 4.72 19.73
C ARG A 415 10.30 4.84 20.47
N ARG A 416 10.26 4.87 21.80
CA ARG A 416 11.47 4.94 22.66
C ARG A 416 12.39 3.73 22.45
N ALA A 417 11.79 2.54 22.23
CA ALA A 417 12.50 1.32 21.88
C ALA A 417 13.03 1.26 20.44
N GLY A 418 12.72 2.25 19.58
CA GLY A 418 13.12 2.28 18.17
C GLY A 418 12.35 1.34 17.24
N LEU A 419 11.32 0.65 17.74
CA LEU A 419 10.60 -0.41 17.01
C LEU A 419 9.43 0.11 16.17
N TYR A 420 9.05 1.38 16.29
CA TYR A 420 7.82 1.91 15.67
C TYR A 420 7.77 1.70 14.15
N ARG A 421 8.89 1.87 13.44
CA ARG A 421 8.94 1.71 11.98
C ARG A 421 9.06 0.25 11.52
N GLU A 422 9.42 -0.66 12.43
CA GLU A 422 9.51 -2.11 12.14
C GLU A 422 8.14 -2.79 12.19
N LEU A 423 7.19 -2.18 12.92
CA LEU A 423 5.84 -2.68 13.06
C LEU A 423 4.94 -2.14 11.93
N TRP A 424 4.12 -3.02 11.37
CA TRP A 424 3.05 -2.60 10.47
C TRP A 424 2.02 -1.76 11.19
N GLN A 425 1.58 -2.26 12.37
CA GLN A 425 0.59 -1.60 13.21
C GLN A 425 0.77 -2.02 14.67
N CYS A 426 0.63 -1.06 15.59
CA CYS A 426 0.63 -1.28 17.02
C CYS A 426 -0.41 -0.37 17.67
N PHE A 427 -1.27 -0.93 18.51
CA PHE A 427 -2.36 -0.21 19.15
C PHE A 427 -2.90 -0.93 20.39
N ALA A 428 -3.61 -0.17 21.23
CA ALA A 428 -4.34 -0.68 22.37
C ALA A 428 -5.81 -0.98 22.00
N VAL A 429 -6.38 -2.00 22.64
CA VAL A 429 -7.79 -2.39 22.57
C VAL A 429 -8.37 -2.40 23.98
N LEU A 430 -9.59 -1.89 24.16
CA LEU A 430 -10.29 -1.90 25.41
C LEU A 430 -11.55 -2.78 25.31
N PRO A 431 -11.50 -4.03 25.82
CA PRO A 431 -12.71 -4.84 26.03
C PRO A 431 -13.57 -4.22 27.17
N ALA A 432 -14.85 -3.98 26.92
CA ALA A 432 -15.79 -3.38 27.87
C ALA A 432 -16.23 -4.38 28.97
N ILE A 433 -15.28 -5.08 29.55
CA ILE A 433 -15.46 -6.02 30.66
C ILE A 433 -14.72 -5.52 31.89
N ARG A 434 -15.08 -6.02 33.08
CA ARG A 434 -14.37 -5.72 34.33
C ARG A 434 -13.51 -6.88 34.77
N SER A 435 -12.24 -6.61 35.03
CA SER A 435 -11.28 -7.56 35.60
C SER A 435 -11.09 -7.29 37.08
N VAL A 436 -10.93 -8.36 37.86
CA VAL A 436 -10.58 -8.25 39.29
C VAL A 436 -9.09 -7.91 39.43
N GLY A 437 -8.77 -6.96 40.26
CA GLY A 437 -7.42 -6.61 40.68
C GLY A 437 -7.30 -6.41 42.17
N VAL A 438 -6.09 -6.27 42.66
CA VAL A 438 -5.79 -5.86 44.02
C VAL A 438 -4.85 -4.66 43.94
N GLN A 439 -5.28 -3.53 44.46
CA GLN A 439 -4.47 -2.30 44.51
C GLN A 439 -4.49 -1.78 45.96
N GLY A 440 -3.30 -1.73 46.57
CA GLY A 440 -3.21 -1.64 48.01
C GLY A 440 -3.77 -2.94 48.65
N ASP A 441 -4.51 -2.83 49.72
CA ASP A 441 -5.11 -3.98 50.40
C ASP A 441 -6.58 -4.25 49.99
N GLU A 442 -7.06 -3.54 48.94
CA GLU A 442 -8.46 -3.60 48.50
C GLU A 442 -8.61 -4.30 47.14
N ARG A 443 -9.75 -4.98 46.97
CA ARG A 443 -10.17 -5.50 45.65
C ARG A 443 -10.64 -4.34 44.77
N THR A 444 -10.11 -4.32 43.56
CA THR A 444 -10.52 -3.34 42.52
C THR A 444 -11.13 -4.05 41.33
N TYR A 445 -12.01 -3.34 40.62
CA TYR A 445 -12.63 -3.80 39.38
C TYR A 445 -12.32 -2.78 38.29
N GLY A 446 -11.35 -3.12 37.44
CA GLY A 446 -10.86 -2.25 36.37
C GLY A 446 -11.03 -2.86 34.98
N TYR A 447 -10.80 -2.06 33.96
CA TYR A 447 -10.75 -2.53 32.57
C TYR A 447 -9.42 -3.23 32.28
N PRO A 448 -9.44 -4.32 31.50
CA PRO A 448 -8.22 -4.82 30.86
C PRO A 448 -7.91 -3.99 29.62
N ILE A 449 -6.62 -3.82 29.33
CA ILE A 449 -6.13 -3.32 28.04
C ILE A 449 -5.44 -4.47 27.33
N VAL A 450 -5.75 -4.65 26.04
CA VAL A 450 -5.07 -5.63 25.17
C VAL A 450 -4.14 -4.87 24.23
N ILE A 451 -2.89 -5.31 24.17
CA ILE A 451 -1.90 -4.81 23.22
C ILE A 451 -1.98 -5.66 21.96
N ARG A 452 -2.15 -5.01 20.83
CA ARG A 452 -2.04 -5.61 19.50
C ARG A 452 -0.85 -5.00 18.77
N ALA A 453 0.15 -5.80 18.45
CA ALA A 453 1.31 -5.41 17.65
C ALA A 453 1.56 -6.44 16.58
N VAL A 454 1.63 -6.02 15.31
CA VAL A 454 1.75 -6.92 14.16
C VAL A 454 2.83 -6.45 13.19
N THR A 455 3.44 -7.43 12.53
CA THR A 455 4.28 -7.26 11.35
C THR A 455 3.53 -7.78 10.12
N SER A 456 3.65 -7.08 9.01
CA SER A 456 3.04 -7.44 7.72
C SER A 456 3.76 -6.73 6.59
N GLU A 457 3.64 -7.21 5.37
CA GLU A 457 4.11 -6.51 4.17
C GLU A 457 2.95 -5.83 3.42
N ASP A 458 1.77 -6.44 3.41
CA ASP A 458 0.64 -6.05 2.56
C ASP A 458 -0.72 -6.00 3.29
N ALA A 459 -0.75 -6.28 4.59
CA ALA A 459 -1.94 -6.45 5.42
C ALA A 459 -2.85 -7.64 5.05
N MET A 460 -2.57 -8.38 4.00
CA MET A 460 -3.34 -9.60 3.67
C MET A 460 -3.04 -10.72 4.66
N THR A 461 -1.76 -10.88 4.98
CA THR A 461 -1.28 -11.74 6.06
C THR A 461 -0.53 -10.90 7.09
N ALA A 462 -0.64 -11.25 8.36
CA ALA A 462 0.10 -10.58 9.42
C ALA A 462 0.48 -11.58 10.51
N ASP A 463 1.66 -11.38 11.10
CA ASP A 463 2.07 -12.13 12.28
C ASP A 463 2.14 -11.18 13.48
N TRP A 464 1.93 -11.71 14.70
CA TRP A 464 2.12 -10.90 15.89
C TRP A 464 3.61 -10.59 16.10
N ALA A 465 3.90 -9.36 16.48
CA ALA A 465 5.27 -8.90 16.70
C ALA A 465 5.82 -9.40 18.03
N ARG A 466 7.06 -9.95 18.02
CA ARG A 466 7.75 -10.43 19.22
C ARG A 466 8.42 -9.25 19.92
N LEU A 467 7.63 -8.47 20.63
CA LEU A 467 8.16 -7.35 21.40
C LEU A 467 9.07 -7.84 22.55
N PRO A 468 10.17 -7.15 22.86
CA PRO A 468 11.02 -7.47 24.00
C PRO A 468 10.25 -7.49 25.32
N TYR A 469 10.55 -8.45 26.21
CA TYR A 469 9.86 -8.56 27.49
C TYR A 469 10.00 -7.32 28.37
N ASP A 470 11.19 -6.70 28.40
CA ASP A 470 11.43 -5.47 29.14
C ASP A 470 10.55 -4.30 28.65
N LEU A 471 10.30 -4.24 27.33
CA LEU A 471 9.37 -3.28 26.75
C LEU A 471 7.92 -3.57 27.16
N LEU A 472 7.50 -4.84 27.14
CA LEU A 472 6.16 -5.25 27.59
C LEU A 472 5.94 -4.97 29.08
N GLU A 473 6.97 -5.17 29.91
CA GLU A 473 6.94 -4.84 31.34
C GLU A 473 6.77 -3.33 31.54
N ALA A 474 7.57 -2.51 30.83
CA ALA A 474 7.48 -1.05 30.90
C ALA A 474 6.09 -0.54 30.49
N ILE A 475 5.55 -1.03 29.35
CA ILE A 475 4.21 -0.67 28.89
C ILE A 475 3.14 -1.05 29.91
N SER A 476 3.16 -2.30 30.40
CA SER A 476 2.19 -2.80 31.35
C SER A 476 2.25 -2.02 32.68
N SER A 477 3.44 -1.76 33.19
CA SER A 477 3.65 -1.01 34.42
C SER A 477 3.11 0.42 34.30
N ARG A 478 3.43 1.12 33.19
CA ARG A 478 2.96 2.49 32.95
C ARG A 478 1.45 2.55 32.82
N ILE A 479 0.85 1.67 31.99
CA ILE A 479 -0.61 1.65 31.77
C ILE A 479 -1.35 1.47 33.09
N VAL A 480 -0.95 0.50 33.92
CA VAL A 480 -1.64 0.20 35.19
C VAL A 480 -1.41 1.30 36.24
N ASN A 481 -0.26 1.96 36.26
CA ASN A 481 0.05 2.98 37.25
C ASN A 481 -0.45 4.38 36.85
N GLU A 482 -0.45 4.71 35.57
CA GLU A 482 -0.77 6.06 35.09
C GLU A 482 -2.26 6.22 34.74
N ILE A 483 -3.01 5.12 34.43
CA ILE A 483 -4.40 5.19 33.98
C ILE A 483 -5.34 4.66 35.07
N PRO A 484 -6.10 5.56 35.73
CA PRO A 484 -7.12 5.14 36.69
C PRO A 484 -8.17 4.23 36.03
N GLY A 485 -8.56 3.17 36.73
CA GLY A 485 -9.58 2.23 36.27
C GLY A 485 -9.06 1.11 35.36
N VAL A 486 -7.75 1.04 35.11
CA VAL A 486 -7.08 -0.09 34.45
C VAL A 486 -6.32 -0.92 35.47
N ASN A 487 -6.51 -2.24 35.46
CA ASN A 487 -5.85 -3.14 36.41
C ASN A 487 -5.21 -4.37 35.74
N ARG A 488 -5.22 -4.44 34.40
CA ARG A 488 -4.67 -5.60 33.67
C ARG A 488 -4.23 -5.19 32.27
N VAL A 489 -3.10 -5.74 31.84
CA VAL A 489 -2.64 -5.67 30.44
C VAL A 489 -2.45 -7.07 29.90
N ALA A 490 -2.88 -7.34 28.67
CA ALA A 490 -2.71 -8.59 27.95
C ALA A 490 -2.07 -8.32 26.57
N LEU A 491 -1.46 -9.35 25.98
CA LEU A 491 -0.88 -9.29 24.62
C LEU A 491 -1.64 -10.27 23.71
N ASP A 492 -2.08 -9.81 22.56
CA ASP A 492 -2.68 -10.65 21.52
C ASP A 492 -1.58 -11.29 20.66
N LEU A 493 -1.53 -12.63 20.67
CA LEU A 493 -0.53 -13.46 19.99
C LEU A 493 -1.05 -14.07 18.69
N THR A 494 -2.20 -13.62 18.19
CA THR A 494 -2.87 -14.27 17.05
C THR A 494 -2.40 -13.69 15.72
N SER A 495 -2.07 -14.54 14.76
CA SER A 495 -1.74 -14.15 13.40
C SER A 495 -3.00 -13.95 12.53
N LYS A 496 -2.84 -13.30 11.39
CA LYS A 496 -3.87 -13.20 10.35
C LYS A 496 -3.42 -14.01 9.11
N PRO A 497 -4.19 -15.04 8.67
CA PRO A 497 -5.32 -15.64 9.35
C PRO A 497 -4.92 -16.40 10.62
N PRO A 498 -5.84 -16.83 11.50
CA PRO A 498 -7.31 -16.77 11.40
C PRO A 498 -7.94 -15.46 11.89
N ALA A 499 -7.23 -14.67 12.71
CA ALA A 499 -7.73 -13.38 13.16
C ALA A 499 -7.60 -12.29 12.09
N THR A 500 -8.17 -11.12 12.34
CA THR A 500 -7.91 -9.88 11.62
C THR A 500 -6.84 -9.06 12.35
N ILE A 501 -6.35 -7.96 11.75
CA ILE A 501 -5.43 -7.05 12.43
C ILE A 501 -6.19 -6.26 13.50
N GLU A 502 -7.27 -5.56 13.10
CA GLU A 502 -8.19 -4.91 14.06
C GLU A 502 -9.06 -5.98 14.75
N TRP A 503 -9.59 -5.68 15.93
CA TRP A 503 -10.42 -6.60 16.71
C TRP A 503 -11.91 -6.52 16.32
N GLU A 504 -12.38 -5.36 15.86
CA GLU A 504 -13.72 -5.16 15.33
C GLU A 504 -13.68 -4.63 13.88
#